data_01fcb65c4f79afb078af894ad9b891af
#
_entry.id   01fcb65c4f79afb078af894ad9b891af
#
_cell.length_a   1.000
_cell.length_b   1.000
_cell.length_c   1.000
_cell.angle_alpha   90.00
_cell.angle_beta   90.00
_cell.angle_gamma   90.00
#
_symmetry.space_group_name_H-M   'P 1'
#
loop_
_entity.id
_entity.type
_entity.pdbx_description
1 polymer ?
#
loop_
_entity_poly.entity_id
_entity_poly.type
_entity_poly.pdbx_seq_one_letter_code
_entity_poly.pdbx_strand_id
1 'polypeptide(L)'
;MGIIYVTGGAKSGKSKFAESLAFKSEKRVYLATSLPLDSEMRDRVARHREQRGRDWITIEAYKNLDEALKRTADNTDVILLDCLTNMISNIMFEIYDGNWESVPDYIPEKITGTVLAEINKVLDFNKIYKGNIIIVSNEVGMGLVPEYPLG
;
A
#
# COMPACT_ATOMS: atom_id res chain seq x y z
N MET A 1 7.95 10.76 -12.18
CA MET A 1 7.39 11.13 -13.47
C MET A 1 6.06 10.47 -13.79
N GLY A 2 5.84 9.24 -13.39
CA GLY A 2 4.59 8.56 -13.69
C GLY A 2 4.16 7.61 -12.60
N ILE A 3 2.89 7.23 -12.66
CA ILE A 3 2.33 6.21 -11.80
C ILE A 3 2.04 4.98 -12.64
N ILE A 4 2.52 3.83 -12.17
CA ILE A 4 2.24 2.53 -12.75
C ILE A 4 1.35 1.77 -11.76
N TYR A 5 0.19 1.38 -12.22
CA TYR A 5 -0.77 0.65 -11.39
C TYR A 5 -0.74 -0.83 -11.76
N VAL A 6 -0.44 -1.68 -10.76
CA VAL A 6 -0.37 -3.13 -10.94
C VAL A 6 -1.49 -3.77 -10.12
N THR A 7 -2.42 -4.41 -10.78
CA THR A 7 -3.56 -5.05 -10.13
C THR A 7 -3.64 -6.52 -10.52
N GLY A 8 -4.25 -7.32 -9.68
CA GLY A 8 -4.48 -8.73 -9.91
C GLY A 8 -5.07 -9.40 -8.69
N GLY A 9 -5.54 -10.63 -8.85
CA GLY A 9 -6.07 -11.42 -7.75
C GLY A 9 -5.00 -11.78 -6.72
N ALA A 10 -5.45 -12.28 -5.58
CA ALA A 10 -4.54 -12.79 -4.57
C ALA A 10 -3.69 -13.92 -5.15
N LYS A 11 -2.40 -13.94 -4.81
CA LYS A 11 -1.44 -14.95 -5.28
C LYS A 11 -1.26 -15.01 -6.81
N SER A 12 -1.54 -13.91 -7.51
CA SER A 12 -1.37 -13.83 -8.98
C SER A 12 0.08 -13.55 -9.42
N GLY A 13 0.98 -13.29 -8.47
CA GLY A 13 2.36 -12.91 -8.78
C GLY A 13 2.55 -11.43 -9.05
N LYS A 14 1.53 -10.59 -8.77
CA LYS A 14 1.58 -9.16 -9.03
C LYS A 14 2.69 -8.43 -8.27
N SER A 15 2.97 -8.83 -7.03
CA SER A 15 4.04 -8.22 -6.24
C SER A 15 5.41 -8.47 -6.85
N LYS A 16 5.67 -9.70 -7.31
CA LYS A 16 6.92 -10.03 -8.02
C LYS A 16 7.03 -9.28 -9.34
N PHE A 17 5.93 -9.14 -10.05
CA PHE A 17 5.89 -8.38 -11.30
C PHE A 17 6.21 -6.91 -11.02
N ALA A 18 5.59 -6.31 -10.01
CA ALA A 18 5.84 -4.94 -9.62
C ALA A 18 7.31 -4.72 -9.20
N GLU A 19 7.86 -5.65 -8.42
CA GLU A 19 9.27 -5.61 -8.05
C GLU A 19 10.18 -5.69 -9.28
N SER A 20 9.83 -6.52 -10.27
CA SER A 20 10.59 -6.62 -11.51
C SER A 20 10.61 -5.30 -12.29
N LEU A 21 9.52 -4.55 -12.27
CA LEU A 21 9.48 -3.21 -12.86
C LEU A 21 10.40 -2.24 -12.12
N ALA A 22 10.43 -2.33 -10.78
CA ALA A 22 11.27 -1.47 -9.96
C ALA A 22 12.76 -1.78 -10.13
N PHE A 23 13.13 -3.02 -10.46
CA PHE A 23 14.52 -3.41 -10.68
C PHE A 23 15.17 -2.75 -11.89
N LYS A 24 14.39 -2.09 -12.74
CA LYS A 24 14.94 -1.26 -13.82
C LYS A 24 15.61 0.02 -13.31
N SER A 25 15.38 0.37 -12.05
CA SER A 25 15.96 1.53 -11.37
C SER A 25 16.93 1.06 -10.29
N GLU A 26 17.93 1.89 -9.96
CA GLU A 26 18.96 1.53 -8.99
C GLU A 26 18.55 1.84 -7.54
N LYS A 27 17.92 3.00 -7.33
CA LYS A 27 17.58 3.49 -5.98
C LYS A 27 16.10 3.32 -5.72
N ARG A 28 15.78 2.24 -5.05
CA ARG A 28 14.41 1.75 -4.87
C ARG A 28 13.93 1.93 -3.45
N VAL A 29 12.68 2.39 -3.31
CA VAL A 29 11.96 2.49 -2.04
C VAL A 29 10.81 1.49 -2.03
N TYR A 30 10.71 0.71 -0.98
CA TYR A 30 9.59 -0.18 -0.72
C TYR A 30 8.75 0.43 0.40
N LEU A 31 7.55 0.88 0.05
CA LEU A 31 6.58 1.41 1.01
C LEU A 31 5.59 0.30 1.34
N ALA A 32 5.79 -0.31 2.50
CA ALA A 32 4.93 -1.38 3.00
C ALA A 32 3.77 -0.77 3.79
N THR A 33 2.56 -1.08 3.39
CA THR A 33 1.33 -0.54 4.01
C THR A 33 0.68 -1.51 4.98
N SER A 34 1.19 -2.73 5.12
CA SER A 34 0.66 -3.70 6.08
C SER A 34 1.22 -3.47 7.47
N LEU A 35 0.32 -3.60 8.47
CA LEU A 35 0.72 -3.62 9.87
C LEU A 35 0.84 -5.07 10.32
N PRO A 36 2.00 -5.49 10.86
CA PRO A 36 2.11 -6.81 11.47
C PRO A 36 1.33 -6.84 12.79
N LEU A 37 0.18 -7.54 12.80
CA LEU A 37 -0.71 -7.61 13.95
C LEU A 37 -0.32 -8.72 14.94
N ASP A 38 0.47 -9.71 14.50
CA ASP A 38 0.93 -10.81 15.34
C ASP A 38 2.38 -11.17 15.05
N SER A 39 2.96 -12.08 15.85
CA SER A 39 4.36 -12.48 15.70
C SER A 39 4.63 -13.21 14.39
N GLU A 40 3.69 -14.01 13.90
CA GLU A 40 3.82 -14.71 12.62
C GLU A 40 3.88 -13.73 11.45
N MET A 41 3.03 -12.70 11.46
CA MET A 41 3.06 -11.65 10.46
C MET A 41 4.35 -10.83 10.53
N ARG A 42 4.84 -10.54 11.74
CA ARG A 42 6.12 -9.83 11.92
C ARG A 42 7.28 -10.62 11.34
N ASP A 43 7.30 -11.92 11.57
CA ASP A 43 8.35 -12.81 11.03
C ASP A 43 8.28 -12.86 9.50
N ARG A 44 7.07 -12.87 8.94
CA ARG A 44 6.87 -12.83 7.48
C ARG A 44 7.37 -11.52 6.89
N VAL A 45 7.02 -10.39 7.50
CA VAL A 45 7.48 -9.06 7.07
C VAL A 45 9.00 -8.98 7.15
N ALA A 46 9.60 -9.46 8.23
CA ALA A 46 11.06 -9.47 8.40
C ALA A 46 11.75 -10.30 7.32
N ARG A 47 11.21 -11.49 7.01
CA ARG A 47 11.77 -12.35 5.94
C ARG A 47 11.68 -11.68 4.57
N HIS A 48 10.55 -11.04 4.27
CA HIS A 48 10.41 -10.29 3.01
C HIS A 48 11.40 -9.14 2.92
N ARG A 49 11.63 -8.45 4.03
CA ARG A 49 12.61 -7.36 4.10
C ARG A 49 14.03 -7.88 3.87
N GLU A 50 14.39 -9.01 4.47
CA GLU A 50 15.68 -9.66 4.26
C GLU A 50 15.86 -10.12 2.82
N GLN A 51 14.81 -10.68 2.21
CA GLN A 51 14.83 -11.12 0.81
C GLN A 51 15.04 -9.97 -0.16
N ARG A 52 14.49 -8.77 0.14
CA ARG A 52 14.73 -7.58 -0.68
C ARG A 52 16.16 -7.09 -0.56
N GLY A 53 16.81 -7.31 0.60
CA GLY A 53 18.19 -6.97 0.81
C GLY A 53 18.47 -5.48 0.91
N ARG A 54 19.74 -5.13 0.70
CA ARG A 54 20.25 -3.75 0.83
C ARG A 54 19.87 -2.85 -0.34
N ASP A 55 19.34 -3.41 -1.41
CA ASP A 55 19.00 -2.67 -2.63
C ASP A 55 17.71 -1.87 -2.50
N TRP A 56 17.02 -2.02 -1.38
CA TRP A 56 15.76 -1.37 -1.10
C TRP A 56 15.82 -0.58 0.20
N ILE A 57 15.28 0.65 0.15
CA ILE A 57 14.94 1.39 1.36
C ILE A 57 13.52 0.99 1.73
N THR A 58 13.31 0.42 2.91
CA THR A 58 11.98 0.00 3.36
C THR A 58 11.39 1.02 4.31
N ILE A 59 10.16 1.44 4.01
CA ILE A 59 9.35 2.32 4.86
C ILE A 59 8.06 1.59 5.16
N GLU A 60 7.62 1.66 6.41
CA GLU A 60 6.35 1.10 6.86
C GLU A 60 5.41 2.24 7.21
N ALA A 61 4.34 2.40 6.43
CA ALA A 61 3.32 3.41 6.68
C ALA A 61 2.04 3.08 5.89
N TYR A 62 0.90 3.25 6.51
CA TYR A 62 -0.40 3.13 5.85
C TYR A 62 -1.19 4.44 5.90
N LYS A 63 -0.67 5.43 6.59
CA LYS A 63 -1.26 6.75 6.77
C LYS A 63 -0.16 7.80 6.85
N ASN A 64 -0.49 9.07 6.63
CA ASN A 64 0.47 10.16 6.57
C ASN A 64 1.55 9.90 5.51
N LEU A 65 1.10 9.44 4.34
CA LEU A 65 1.99 9.01 3.28
C LEU A 65 2.82 10.15 2.70
N ASP A 66 2.32 11.39 2.76
CA ASP A 66 3.07 12.57 2.35
C ASP A 66 4.38 12.72 3.14
N GLU A 67 4.33 12.55 4.45
CA GLU A 67 5.52 12.61 5.31
C GLU A 67 6.46 11.44 5.04
N ALA A 68 5.90 10.24 4.89
CA ALA A 68 6.70 9.05 4.61
C ALA A 68 7.45 9.18 3.27
N LEU A 69 6.77 9.68 2.24
CA LEU A 69 7.35 9.86 0.92
C LEU A 69 8.40 10.97 0.88
N LYS A 70 8.15 12.09 1.54
CA LYS A 70 9.10 13.20 1.61
C LYS A 70 10.43 12.81 2.23
N ARG A 71 10.42 11.92 3.21
CA ARG A 71 11.65 11.45 3.87
C ARG A 71 12.58 10.68 2.94
N THR A 72 12.07 10.16 1.84
CA THR A 72 12.82 9.29 0.93
C THR A 72 12.89 9.80 -0.50
N ALA A 73 12.28 10.94 -0.78
CA ALA A 73 12.21 11.50 -2.14
C ALA A 73 13.58 11.81 -2.73
N ASP A 74 14.48 12.29 -1.88
CA ASP A 74 15.81 12.71 -2.33
C ASP A 74 16.67 11.50 -2.70
N ASN A 75 17.17 11.53 -3.93
CA ASN A 75 18.08 10.50 -4.46
C ASN A 75 17.44 9.11 -4.64
N THR A 76 16.14 9.04 -4.89
CA THR A 76 15.48 7.77 -5.24
C THR A 76 14.89 7.83 -6.63
N ASP A 77 14.79 6.68 -7.28
CA ASP A 77 14.36 6.57 -8.68
C ASP A 77 12.98 5.94 -8.84
N VAL A 78 12.57 5.14 -7.86
CA VAL A 78 11.29 4.45 -7.89
C VAL A 78 10.78 4.19 -6.47
N ILE A 79 9.48 4.31 -6.31
CA ILE A 79 8.78 3.96 -5.08
C ILE A 79 7.75 2.89 -5.42
N LEU A 80 7.82 1.76 -4.71
CA LEU A 80 6.84 0.68 -4.81
C LEU A 80 5.97 0.69 -3.58
N LEU A 81 4.69 1.02 -3.75
CA LEU A 81 3.69 0.97 -2.68
C LEU A 81 2.99 -0.41 -2.72
N ASP A 82 3.19 -1.21 -1.73
CA ASP A 82 2.63 -2.57 -1.63
C ASP A 82 1.95 -2.76 -0.28
N CYS A 83 0.66 -2.76 -0.23
CA CYS A 83 -0.27 -2.58 -1.33
C CYS A 83 -1.39 -1.61 -0.93
N LEU A 84 -2.11 -1.09 -1.90
CA LEU A 84 -3.24 -0.19 -1.67
C LEU A 84 -4.36 -0.85 -0.86
N THR A 85 -4.62 -2.13 -1.11
CA THR A 85 -5.65 -2.90 -0.41
C THR A 85 -5.37 -3.00 1.09
N ASN A 86 -4.13 -3.29 1.47
CA ASN A 86 -3.74 -3.34 2.89
C ASN A 86 -3.83 -1.96 3.55
N MET A 87 -3.47 -0.90 2.83
CA MET A 87 -3.64 0.46 3.31
C MET A 87 -5.11 0.75 3.65
N ILE A 88 -6.00 0.43 2.73
CA ILE A 88 -7.45 0.63 2.92
C ILE A 88 -7.94 -0.18 4.11
N SER A 89 -7.57 -1.45 4.23
CA SER A 89 -7.96 -2.31 5.35
C SER A 89 -7.50 -1.75 6.70
N ASN A 90 -6.27 -1.27 6.78
CA ASN A 90 -5.74 -0.71 8.01
C ASN A 90 -6.45 0.58 8.40
N ILE A 91 -6.79 1.43 7.44
CA ILE A 91 -7.59 2.64 7.69
C ILE A 91 -9.00 2.27 8.15
N MET A 92 -9.62 1.28 7.53
CA MET A 92 -10.96 0.81 7.92
C MET A 92 -10.98 0.36 9.37
N PHE A 93 -10.07 -0.51 9.77
CA PHE A 93 -10.02 -1.03 11.14
C PHE A 93 -9.60 0.01 12.16
N GLU A 94 -8.83 1.01 11.79
CA GLU A 94 -8.50 2.13 12.66
C GLU A 94 -9.72 3.02 12.93
N ILE A 95 -10.55 3.25 11.90
CA ILE A 95 -11.74 4.09 12.02
C ILE A 95 -12.86 3.38 12.77
N TYR A 96 -13.03 2.07 12.55
CA TYR A 96 -14.14 1.32 13.13
C TYR A 96 -13.70 -0.10 13.49
N ASP A 97 -13.78 -0.45 14.76
CA ASP A 97 -13.47 -1.79 15.29
C ASP A 97 -14.70 -2.51 15.84
N GLY A 98 -15.91 -2.00 15.59
CA GLY A 98 -17.15 -2.57 16.07
C GLY A 98 -17.71 -3.69 15.21
N ASN A 99 -19.02 -3.87 15.25
CA ASN A 99 -19.69 -4.92 14.49
C ASN A 99 -19.90 -4.47 13.03
N TRP A 100 -19.19 -5.13 12.11
CA TRP A 100 -19.27 -4.82 10.68
C TRP A 100 -20.58 -5.25 10.02
N GLU A 101 -21.40 -6.07 10.69
CA GLU A 101 -22.74 -6.44 10.22
C GLU A 101 -23.76 -5.33 10.43
N SER A 102 -23.47 -4.40 11.36
CA SER A 102 -24.34 -3.26 11.66
C SER A 102 -23.51 -1.98 11.80
N VAL A 103 -22.93 -1.56 10.67
CA VAL A 103 -22.07 -0.38 10.62
C VAL A 103 -22.91 0.89 10.63
N PRO A 104 -22.60 1.88 11.49
CA PRO A 104 -23.27 3.19 11.43
C PRO A 104 -23.09 3.86 10.07
N ASP A 105 -24.11 4.58 9.61
CA ASP A 105 -24.17 5.16 8.26
C ASP A 105 -23.03 6.13 7.95
N TYR A 106 -22.47 6.80 8.96
CA TYR A 106 -21.39 7.78 8.77
C TYR A 106 -20.00 7.13 8.59
N ILE A 107 -19.83 5.86 8.95
CA ILE A 107 -18.53 5.18 8.91
C ILE A 107 -18.02 4.98 7.47
N PRO A 108 -18.83 4.47 6.51
CA PRO A 108 -18.36 4.32 5.13
C PRO A 108 -17.86 5.63 4.51
N GLU A 109 -18.55 6.73 4.75
CA GLU A 109 -18.12 8.06 4.26
C GLU A 109 -16.81 8.50 4.89
N LYS A 110 -16.63 8.27 6.18
CA LYS A 110 -15.41 8.60 6.90
C LYS A 110 -14.22 7.81 6.38
N ILE A 111 -14.41 6.52 6.14
CA ILE A 111 -13.39 5.64 5.56
C ILE A 111 -13.00 6.13 4.17
N THR A 112 -14.00 6.36 3.31
CA THR A 112 -13.77 6.84 1.94
C THR A 112 -13.02 8.16 1.93
N GLY A 113 -13.42 9.12 2.76
CA GLY A 113 -12.75 10.41 2.86
C GLY A 113 -11.29 10.29 3.30
N THR A 114 -11.02 9.45 4.28
CA THR A 114 -9.65 9.22 4.77
C THR A 114 -8.78 8.53 3.73
N VAL A 115 -9.30 7.51 3.06
CA VAL A 115 -8.58 6.80 1.99
C VAL A 115 -8.28 7.75 0.83
N LEU A 116 -9.26 8.51 0.38
CA LEU A 116 -9.06 9.46 -0.72
C LEU A 116 -8.06 10.56 -0.36
N ALA A 117 -8.04 11.00 0.89
CA ALA A 117 -7.05 11.98 1.35
C ALA A 117 -5.63 11.42 1.24
N GLU A 118 -5.41 10.16 1.62
CA GLU A 118 -4.11 9.52 1.50
C GLU A 118 -3.71 9.28 0.03
N ILE A 119 -4.65 8.87 -0.81
CA ILE A 119 -4.39 8.72 -2.25
C ILE A 119 -4.01 10.06 -2.88
N ASN A 120 -4.71 11.14 -2.52
CA ASN A 120 -4.39 12.47 -3.02
C ASN A 120 -2.99 12.94 -2.59
N LYS A 121 -2.54 12.56 -1.39
CA LYS A 121 -1.16 12.84 -0.95
C LYS A 121 -0.14 12.19 -1.86
N VAL A 122 -0.38 10.94 -2.27
CA VAL A 122 0.50 10.22 -3.20
C VAL A 122 0.47 10.89 -4.58
N LEU A 123 -0.71 11.26 -5.07
CA LEU A 123 -0.85 11.92 -6.36
C LEU A 123 -0.16 13.29 -6.38
N ASP A 124 -0.31 14.06 -5.32
CA ASP A 124 0.36 15.36 -5.19
C ASP A 124 1.88 15.21 -5.11
N PHE A 125 2.35 14.22 -4.37
CA PHE A 125 3.78 13.90 -4.32
C PHE A 125 4.31 13.53 -5.71
N ASN A 126 3.56 12.76 -6.49
CA ASN A 126 3.95 12.35 -7.84
C ASN A 126 4.20 13.56 -8.76
N LYS A 127 3.50 14.68 -8.54
CA LYS A 127 3.69 15.89 -9.35
C LYS A 127 5.08 16.49 -9.21
N ILE A 128 5.72 16.30 -8.06
CA ILE A 128 7.06 16.84 -7.78
C ILE A 128 8.16 15.78 -7.80
N TYR A 129 7.79 14.50 -7.78
CA TYR A 129 8.73 13.39 -7.76
C TYR A 129 9.27 13.13 -9.18
N LYS A 130 10.59 13.01 -9.29
CA LYS A 130 11.26 12.79 -10.58
C LYS A 130 11.27 11.32 -10.99
N GLY A 131 11.07 10.39 -10.05
CA GLY A 131 11.02 8.97 -10.32
C GLY A 131 9.61 8.48 -10.66
N ASN A 132 9.44 7.17 -10.68
CA ASN A 132 8.16 6.52 -10.90
C ASN A 132 7.60 5.98 -9.60
N ILE A 133 6.28 5.98 -9.48
CA ILE A 133 5.58 5.34 -8.36
C ILE A 133 4.82 4.14 -8.91
N ILE A 134 5.08 2.98 -8.34
CA ILE A 134 4.39 1.74 -8.69
C ILE A 134 3.43 1.43 -7.54
N ILE A 135 2.15 1.28 -7.84
CA ILE A 135 1.12 0.98 -6.85
C ILE A 135 0.56 -0.40 -7.11
N VAL A 136 0.68 -1.28 -6.12
CA VAL A 136 0.12 -2.63 -6.17
C VAL A 136 -1.23 -2.64 -5.47
N SER A 137 -2.21 -3.27 -6.08
CA SER A 137 -3.54 -3.42 -5.50
C SER A 137 -4.09 -4.81 -5.78
N ASN A 138 -4.71 -5.42 -4.78
CA ASN A 138 -5.45 -6.64 -4.97
C ASN A 138 -6.80 -6.33 -5.64
N GLU A 139 -7.14 -7.09 -6.65
CA GLU A 139 -8.47 -7.02 -7.25
C GLU A 139 -9.45 -7.80 -6.38
N VAL A 140 -10.48 -7.13 -5.88
CA VAL A 140 -11.52 -7.73 -5.05
C VAL A 140 -12.75 -7.97 -5.93
N GLY A 141 -13.31 -9.18 -5.89
CA GLY A 141 -14.52 -9.48 -6.64
C GLY A 141 -14.38 -10.46 -7.79
N MET A 142 -13.18 -10.95 -8.07
CA MET A 142 -12.94 -11.99 -9.09
C MET A 142 -13.41 -13.36 -8.58
N GLY A 143 -14.74 -13.55 -8.53
CA GLY A 143 -15.36 -14.78 -8.05
C GLY A 143 -15.45 -14.91 -6.54
N LEU A 144 -15.08 -13.89 -5.79
CA LEU A 144 -15.20 -13.88 -4.33
C LEU A 144 -16.34 -12.95 -3.93
N VAL A 145 -17.22 -13.46 -3.08
CA VAL A 145 -18.27 -12.65 -2.46
C VAL A 145 -17.70 -12.14 -1.13
N PRO A 146 -17.67 -10.83 -0.88
CA PRO A 146 -17.21 -10.31 0.39
C PRO A 146 -18.06 -10.83 1.55
N GLU A 147 -17.40 -11.18 2.66
CA GLU A 147 -18.05 -11.65 3.87
C GLU A 147 -18.75 -10.51 4.62
N TYR A 148 -18.31 -9.29 4.41
CA TYR A 148 -18.83 -8.10 5.09
C TYR A 148 -19.40 -7.08 4.08
N PRO A 149 -20.36 -6.23 4.51
CA PRO A 149 -21.01 -5.27 3.62
C PRO A 149 -20.07 -4.27 2.94
N LEU A 150 -18.87 -4.04 3.49
CA LEU A 150 -17.87 -3.14 2.94
C LEU A 150 -16.76 -3.84 2.14
N GLY A 151 -16.86 -5.17 1.98
CA GLY A 151 -15.86 -5.96 1.27
C GLY A 151 -15.82 -5.75 -0.23
#